data_bbdc809582f9b7c28165b9eca7893bda
#
_entry.id   bbdc809582f9b7c28165b9eca7893bda
#
_cell.length_a   1.000
_cell.length_b   1.000
_cell.length_c   1.000
_cell.angle_alpha   90.00
_cell.angle_beta   90.00
_cell.angle_gamma   90.00
#
_symmetry.space_group_name_H-M   'P 1'
#
loop_
_entity.id
_entity.type
_entity.pdbx_description
1 polymer ?
#
loop_
_entity_poly.entity_id
_entity_poly.type
_entity_poly.pdbx_seq_one_letter_code
_entity_poly.pdbx_strand_id
1 'polypeptide(L)'
;MRYKGENCGVNNMGFIERLERNIARLEKRIEKEQIKIEHLNEKCESKKITKADFNIKKKQIEAKIHAMDSRIRVLQGGMTKEKKHQEEKAKEKQKKKEEKEKKKK
;
A
#
# COMPACT_ATOMS: atom_id res chain seq x y z
N MET A 1 -18.96 8.35 20.30
CA MET A 1 -18.38 8.53 19.86
C MET A 1 -17.54 8.79 19.75
N ARG A 2 -16.95 9.16 19.79
CA ARG A 2 -16.35 9.50 19.62
C ARG A 2 -15.42 9.49 19.41
N TYR A 3 -14.67 9.63 19.59
CA TYR A 3 -13.70 9.68 19.32
C TYR A 3 -13.00 10.14 18.66
N LYS A 4 -12.93 10.89 18.71
CA LYS A 4 -12.71 11.46 17.54
C LYS A 4 -11.62 12.48 17.43
N GLY A 5 -11.72 13.72 17.76
CA GLY A 5 -10.67 14.70 17.76
C GLY A 5 -9.49 14.32 18.62
N GLU A 6 -9.75 13.65 19.66
CA GLU A 6 -8.75 13.12 20.57
C GLU A 6 -7.80 12.16 19.90
N ASN A 7 -8.26 11.56 18.80
CA ASN A 7 -7.48 10.59 18.08
C ASN A 7 -6.58 11.20 17.01
N CYS A 8 -6.57 12.51 16.87
CA CYS A 8 -5.79 13.17 15.82
C CYS A 8 -4.30 12.81 15.85
N GLY A 9 -3.67 12.82 17.01
CA GLY A 9 -2.27 12.45 17.15
C GLY A 9 -2.03 10.97 16.91
N VAL A 10 -2.95 10.17 17.40
CA VAL A 10 -2.92 8.72 17.23
C VAL A 10 -3.31 8.33 15.80
N ASN A 11 -4.18 9.13 15.20
CA ASN A 11 -4.65 8.89 13.84
C ASN A 11 -3.53 8.89 12.80
N ASN A 12 -2.48 9.67 13.01
CA ASN A 12 -1.35 9.69 12.07
C ASN A 12 -0.69 8.32 11.98
N MET A 13 -0.48 7.67 13.11
CA MET A 13 0.04 6.30 13.13
C MET A 13 -1.00 5.32 12.62
N GLY A 14 -2.26 5.51 13.02
CA GLY A 14 -3.37 4.69 12.56
C GLY A 14 -3.57 4.76 11.06
N PHE A 15 -3.33 5.92 10.46
CA PHE A 15 -3.42 6.11 9.01
C PHE A 15 -2.39 5.25 8.28
N ILE A 16 -1.13 5.30 8.73
CA ILE A 16 -0.05 4.49 8.16
C ILE A 16 -0.36 3.00 8.30
N GLU A 17 -0.81 2.58 9.48
CA GLU A 17 -1.20 1.20 9.72
C GLU A 17 -2.31 0.74 8.78
N ARG A 18 -3.31 1.59 8.54
CA ARG A 18 -4.39 1.28 7.59
C ARG A 18 -3.86 1.09 6.19
N LEU A 19 -2.94 1.96 5.76
CA LEU A 19 -2.33 1.83 4.45
C LEU A 19 -1.54 0.53 4.35
N GLU A 20 -0.79 0.18 5.38
CA GLU A 20 -0.03 -1.06 5.41
C GLU A 20 -0.95 -2.28 5.32
N ARG A 21 -2.07 -2.27 6.06
CA ARG A 21 -3.06 -3.35 5.99
C ARG A 21 -3.68 -3.46 4.61
N ASN A 22 -4.01 -2.33 4.00
CA ASN A 22 -4.58 -2.31 2.66
C ASN A 22 -3.59 -2.86 1.64
N ILE A 23 -2.33 -2.46 1.75
CA ILE A 23 -1.26 -2.98 0.89
C ILE A 23 -1.13 -4.48 1.06
N ALA A 24 -1.10 -4.98 2.30
CA ALA A 24 -1.00 -6.41 2.57
C ALA A 24 -2.17 -7.19 1.97
N ARG A 25 -3.38 -6.67 2.06
CA ARG A 25 -4.57 -7.28 1.45
C ARG A 25 -4.45 -7.35 -0.06
N LEU A 26 -3.99 -6.28 -0.67
CA LEU A 26 -3.81 -6.24 -2.12
C LEU A 26 -2.71 -7.20 -2.56
N GLU A 27 -1.62 -7.29 -1.82
CA GLU A 27 -0.56 -8.24 -2.11
C GLU A 27 -1.06 -9.68 -2.05
N LYS A 28 -1.89 -10.01 -1.06
CA LYS A 28 -2.49 -11.34 -0.96
C LYS A 28 -3.41 -11.63 -2.13
N ARG A 29 -4.18 -10.64 -2.58
CA ARG A 29 -5.04 -10.80 -3.76
C ARG A 29 -4.21 -11.02 -5.01
N ILE A 30 -3.11 -10.32 -5.14
CA ILE A 30 -2.18 -10.50 -6.27
C ILE A 30 -1.65 -11.92 -6.26
N GLU A 31 -1.21 -12.44 -5.12
CA GLU A 31 -0.75 -13.82 -5.01
C GLU A 31 -1.81 -14.82 -5.46
N LYS A 32 -3.06 -14.62 -5.03
CA LYS A 32 -4.17 -15.49 -5.44
C LYS A 32 -4.40 -15.46 -6.94
N GLU A 33 -4.31 -14.27 -7.54
CA GLU A 33 -4.47 -14.15 -8.98
C GLU A 33 -3.30 -14.80 -9.74
N GLN A 34 -2.09 -14.72 -9.21
CA GLN A 34 -0.92 -15.38 -9.78
C GLN A 34 -1.08 -16.90 -9.74
N ILE A 35 -1.62 -17.44 -8.64
CA ILE A 35 -1.92 -18.87 -8.52
C ILE A 35 -2.94 -19.28 -9.58
N LYS A 36 -3.94 -18.45 -9.85
CA LYS A 36 -4.91 -18.72 -10.92
C LYS A 36 -4.24 -18.83 -12.29
N ILE A 37 -3.26 -17.98 -12.55
CA ILE A 37 -2.50 -18.04 -13.80
C ILE A 37 -1.75 -19.37 -13.89
N GLU A 38 -1.12 -19.80 -12.81
CA GLU A 38 -0.42 -21.07 -12.76
C GLU A 38 -1.35 -22.24 -13.04
N HIS A 39 -2.55 -22.23 -12.42
CA HIS A 39 -3.57 -23.27 -12.69
C HIS A 39 -4.02 -23.26 -14.14
N LEU A 40 -4.19 -22.08 -14.74
CA LEU A 40 -4.55 -21.96 -16.14
C LEU A 40 -3.44 -22.52 -17.03
N ASN A 41 -2.19 -22.27 -16.68
CA ASN A 41 -1.05 -22.79 -17.43
C ASN A 41 -1.02 -24.30 -17.38
N GLU A 42 -1.27 -24.91 -16.21
CA GLU A 42 -1.37 -26.35 -16.06
C GLU A 42 -2.49 -26.93 -16.91
N LYS A 43 -3.66 -26.27 -16.94
CA LYS A 43 -4.79 -26.69 -17.76
C LYS A 43 -4.44 -26.61 -19.24
N CYS A 44 -3.71 -25.59 -19.64
CA CYS A 44 -3.27 -25.44 -21.03
C CYS A 44 -2.28 -26.55 -21.41
N GLU A 45 -1.33 -26.85 -20.55
CA GLU A 45 -0.37 -27.92 -20.78
C GLU A 45 -1.02 -29.28 -20.84
N SER A 46 -2.05 -29.53 -20.02
CA SER A 46 -2.83 -30.77 -20.05
C SER A 46 -3.89 -30.80 -21.15
N LYS A 47 -3.93 -29.77 -21.98
CA LYS A 47 -4.85 -29.63 -23.12
C LYS A 47 -6.33 -29.55 -22.74
N LYS A 48 -6.62 -29.15 -21.50
CA LYS A 48 -8.01 -28.94 -21.05
C LYS A 48 -8.58 -27.64 -21.60
N ILE A 49 -7.73 -26.67 -21.87
CA ILE A 49 -8.13 -25.40 -22.49
C ILE A 49 -7.19 -25.11 -23.65
N THR A 50 -7.67 -24.32 -24.60
CA THR A 50 -6.87 -23.93 -25.76
C THR A 50 -5.88 -22.83 -25.37
N LYS A 51 -4.84 -22.70 -26.18
CA LYS A 51 -3.83 -21.65 -25.97
C LYS A 51 -4.45 -20.25 -26.09
N ALA A 52 -5.41 -20.11 -27.02
CA ALA A 52 -6.12 -18.84 -27.20
C ALA A 52 -6.93 -18.48 -25.95
N ASP A 53 -7.67 -19.43 -25.40
CA ASP A 53 -8.44 -19.22 -24.16
C ASP A 53 -7.52 -18.91 -22.98
N PHE A 54 -6.41 -19.61 -22.89
CA PHE A 54 -5.40 -19.35 -21.86
C PHE A 54 -4.90 -17.91 -21.95
N ASN A 55 -4.53 -17.45 -23.13
CA ASN A 55 -4.03 -16.10 -23.34
C ASN A 55 -5.06 -15.03 -22.98
N ILE A 56 -6.32 -15.24 -23.33
CA ILE A 56 -7.39 -14.30 -23.01
C ILE A 56 -7.58 -14.20 -21.49
N LYS A 57 -7.69 -15.34 -20.83
CA LYS A 57 -7.88 -15.38 -19.38
C LYS A 57 -6.68 -14.82 -18.63
N LYS A 58 -5.48 -15.15 -19.10
CA LYS A 58 -4.24 -14.64 -18.54
C LYS A 58 -4.19 -13.12 -18.60
N LYS A 59 -4.53 -12.54 -19.75
CA LYS A 59 -4.56 -11.08 -19.91
C LYS A 59 -5.55 -10.42 -18.96
N GLN A 60 -6.71 -11.03 -18.78
CA GLN A 60 -7.72 -10.49 -17.85
C GLN A 60 -7.20 -10.50 -16.42
N ILE A 61 -6.55 -11.58 -16.02
CA ILE A 61 -5.98 -11.70 -14.66
C ILE A 61 -4.81 -10.73 -14.50
N GLU A 62 -3.93 -10.63 -15.49
CA GLU A 62 -2.81 -9.69 -15.45
C GLU A 62 -3.28 -8.24 -15.35
N ALA A 63 -4.39 -7.91 -16.03
CA ALA A 63 -4.98 -6.56 -15.91
C ALA A 63 -5.44 -6.28 -14.49
N LYS A 64 -6.04 -7.26 -13.82
CA LYS A 64 -6.45 -7.14 -12.43
C LYS A 64 -5.25 -6.96 -11.51
N ILE A 65 -4.20 -7.75 -11.73
CA ILE A 65 -2.95 -7.66 -10.96
C ILE A 65 -2.34 -6.28 -11.15
N HIS A 66 -2.30 -5.80 -12.37
CA HIS A 66 -1.73 -4.50 -12.69
C HIS A 66 -2.49 -3.36 -12.00
N ALA A 67 -3.83 -3.45 -11.99
CA ALA A 67 -4.66 -2.47 -11.30
C ALA A 67 -4.39 -2.47 -9.80
N MET A 68 -4.26 -3.66 -9.20
CA MET A 68 -3.97 -3.79 -7.78
C MET A 68 -2.56 -3.28 -7.44
N ASP A 69 -1.59 -3.58 -8.30
CA ASP A 69 -0.22 -3.11 -8.14
C ASP A 69 -0.14 -1.58 -8.20
N SER A 70 -0.86 -0.97 -9.14
CA SER A 70 -0.94 0.49 -9.25
C SER A 70 -1.52 1.09 -7.98
N ARG A 71 -2.54 0.46 -7.43
CA ARG A 71 -3.16 0.91 -6.18
C ARG A 71 -2.18 0.82 -5.01
N ILE A 72 -1.40 -0.25 -4.95
CA ILE A 72 -0.36 -0.41 -3.93
C ILE A 72 0.65 0.73 -4.02
N ARG A 73 1.08 1.09 -5.23
CA ARG A 73 2.02 2.20 -5.43
C ARG A 73 1.47 3.52 -4.93
N VAL A 74 0.20 3.79 -5.19
CA VAL A 74 -0.46 4.99 -4.70
C VAL A 74 -0.48 5.00 -3.17
N LEU A 75 -0.82 3.89 -2.55
CA LEU A 75 -0.84 3.76 -1.10
C LEU A 75 0.55 3.93 -0.49
N GLN A 76 1.56 3.33 -1.11
CA GLN A 76 2.95 3.47 -0.67
C GLN A 76 3.42 4.92 -0.78
N GLY A 77 3.03 5.61 -1.85
CA GLY A 77 3.32 7.03 -2.01
C GLY A 77 2.72 7.86 -0.89
N GLY A 78 1.48 7.55 -0.52
CA GLY A 78 0.81 8.22 0.59
C GLY A 78 1.52 7.99 1.91
N MET A 79 1.97 6.76 2.18
CA MET A 79 2.74 6.44 3.37
C MET A 79 4.07 7.21 3.43
N THR A 80 4.77 7.26 2.32
CA THR A 80 6.04 7.96 2.24
C THR A 80 5.87 9.45 2.52
N LYS A 81 4.84 10.06 1.95
CA LYS A 81 4.53 11.47 2.19
C LYS A 81 4.20 11.74 3.65
N GLU A 82 3.40 10.88 4.26
CA GLU A 82 3.02 11.05 5.66
C GLU A 82 4.21 10.91 6.59
N LYS A 83 5.08 9.94 6.36
CA LYS A 83 6.29 9.74 7.14
C LYS A 83 7.21 10.96 7.04
N LYS A 84 7.40 11.50 5.83
CA LYS A 84 8.20 12.71 5.63
C LYS A 84 7.62 13.89 6.38
N HIS A 85 6.31 14.04 6.31
CA HIS A 85 5.62 15.15 6.99
C HIS A 85 5.83 15.08 8.49
N GLN A 86 5.73 13.89 9.08
CA GLN A 86 5.97 13.67 10.50
C GLN A 86 7.41 13.98 10.89
N GLU A 87 8.37 13.58 10.06
CA GLU A 87 9.78 13.88 10.30
C GLU A 87 10.07 15.38 10.23
N GLU A 88 9.49 16.08 9.27
CA GLU A 88 9.64 17.51 9.12
C GLU A 88 9.08 18.26 10.33
N LYS A 89 7.93 17.86 10.82
CA LYS A 89 7.33 18.44 12.02
C LYS A 89 8.21 18.23 13.24
N ALA A 90 8.77 17.06 13.39
CA ALA A 90 9.66 16.75 14.51
C ALA A 90 10.91 17.63 14.47
N LYS A 91 11.49 17.81 13.29
CA LYS A 91 12.66 18.66 13.09
C LYS A 91 12.37 20.12 13.41
N GLU A 92 11.21 20.63 12.99
CA GLU A 92 10.81 22.00 13.28
C GLU A 92 10.64 22.23 14.79
N LYS A 93 10.03 21.31 15.49
CA LYS A 93 9.88 21.38 16.94
C LYS A 93 11.22 21.40 17.63
N GLN A 94 12.15 20.61 17.19
CA GLN A 94 13.49 20.54 17.75
C GLN A 94 14.25 21.84 17.54
N LYS A 95 14.17 22.43 16.35
CA LYS A 95 14.78 23.73 16.05
C LYS A 95 14.24 24.84 16.94
N LYS A 96 12.93 24.86 17.15
CA LYS A 96 12.30 25.87 17.99
C LYS A 96 12.77 25.76 19.43
N LYS A 97 12.95 24.56 19.94
CA LYS A 97 13.48 24.32 21.28
C LYS A 97 14.90 24.84 21.43
N GLU A 98 15.75 24.55 20.45
CA GLU A 98 17.13 25.00 20.45
C GLU A 98 17.23 26.52 20.41
N GLU A 99 16.42 27.18 19.60
CA GLU A 99 16.37 28.64 19.54
C GLU A 99 15.94 29.26 20.85
N LYS A 100 14.95 28.67 21.52
CA LYS A 100 14.50 29.16 22.84
C LYS A 100 15.58 29.02 23.90
N GLU A 101 16.31 27.91 23.88
CA GLU A 101 17.41 27.69 24.80
C GLU A 101 18.54 28.71 24.59
N LYS A 102 18.86 29.00 23.34
CA LYS A 102 19.87 30.01 23.00
C LYS A 102 19.45 31.42 23.44
N LYS A 103 18.17 31.74 23.34
CA LYS A 103 17.66 33.06 23.76
C LYS A 103 17.65 33.26 25.27
N LYS A 104 17.55 32.18 26.03
CA LYS A 104 17.57 32.24 27.48
C LYS A 104 18.95 32.52 28.06
N LYS A 105 19.98 32.34 27.30
CA LYS A 105 21.35 32.68 27.69
C LYS A 105 21.65 34.13 27.38
#